data_99d17564ed11ec9739c10f4061c80f60
#
_entry.id   99d17564ed11ec9739c10f4061c80f60
#
_cell.length_a   1.000
_cell.length_b   1.000
_cell.length_c   1.000
_cell.angle_alpha   90.00
_cell.angle_beta   90.00
_cell.angle_gamma   90.00
#
_symmetry.space_group_name_H-M   'P 1'
#
loop_
_entity.id
_entity.type
_entity.pdbx_description
1 polymer ?
#
loop_
_entity_poly.entity_id
_entity_poly.type
_entity_poly.pdbx_seq_one_letter_code
_entity_poly.pdbx_strand_id
1 'polypeptide(L)'
;VLLLCLSLLHSSVLFGKELTGVSLQYFNANELTRIPEYFSGKEYTGKMVYCRTNQEREGLYFSFSLNQYFRKLLTEKNIILSVIRSGRTEIERFTFSLPVIEEGKSEIFLGLTGKDWTSNKVKPIAWQIELKNSNEDLILLKKSFLWSHD
;
A
#
# COMPACT_ATOMS: atom_id res chain seq x y z
N VAL A 1 11.03 40.57 40.53
CA VAL A 1 9.97 39.71 39.98
C VAL A 1 10.50 38.99 38.78
N LEU A 2 10.82 37.70 38.96
CA LEU A 2 11.33 36.84 37.90
C LEU A 2 10.17 36.21 37.15
N LEU A 3 9.90 36.69 35.95
CA LEU A 3 8.91 36.07 35.05
C LEU A 3 9.54 34.86 34.42
N LEU A 4 9.16 33.68 34.90
CA LEU A 4 9.52 32.42 34.29
C LEU A 4 8.63 32.23 33.05
N CYS A 5 9.13 32.53 31.87
CA CYS A 5 8.50 32.12 30.61
C CYS A 5 8.70 30.61 30.44
N LEU A 6 7.69 29.85 30.83
CA LEU A 6 7.59 28.43 30.52
C LEU A 6 7.20 28.33 29.04
N SER A 7 8.17 28.19 28.15
CA SER A 7 7.94 27.81 26.77
C SER A 7 7.50 26.37 26.73
N LEU A 8 6.20 26.14 26.67
CA LEU A 8 5.61 24.86 26.33
C LEU A 8 6.05 24.52 24.90
N LEU A 9 7.09 23.73 24.78
CA LEU A 9 7.42 23.02 23.56
C LEU A 9 6.25 22.07 23.25
N HIS A 10 5.30 22.56 22.45
CA HIS A 10 4.36 21.68 21.80
C HIS A 10 5.14 20.86 20.76
N SER A 11 5.64 19.73 21.16
CA SER A 11 6.01 18.71 20.21
C SER A 11 4.72 18.24 19.55
N SER A 12 4.40 18.84 18.41
CA SER A 12 3.38 18.30 17.52
C SER A 12 3.89 16.95 17.05
N VAL A 13 3.44 15.89 17.71
CA VAL A 13 3.57 14.54 17.20
C VAL A 13 2.74 14.53 15.93
N LEU A 14 3.39 14.63 14.77
CA LEU A 14 2.77 14.41 13.48
C LEU A 14 2.38 12.94 13.41
N PHE A 15 1.14 12.64 13.82
CA PHE A 15 0.54 11.36 13.52
C PHE A 15 0.36 11.29 12.01
N GLY A 16 1.10 10.39 11.35
CA GLY A 16 0.85 10.05 9.96
C GLY A 16 -0.63 9.70 9.81
N LYS A 17 -1.27 10.20 8.76
CA LYS A 17 -2.68 9.92 8.52
C LYS A 17 -2.85 8.43 8.26
N GLU A 18 -3.77 7.79 8.98
CA GLU A 18 -3.99 6.36 8.88
C GLU A 18 -4.83 6.03 7.63
N LEU A 19 -4.39 5.01 6.88
CA LEU A 19 -5.21 4.39 5.85
C LEU A 19 -6.31 3.58 6.50
N THR A 20 -7.55 3.75 6.03
CA THR A 20 -8.69 2.95 6.47
C THR A 20 -9.09 1.97 5.38
N GLY A 21 -9.60 0.80 5.79
CA GLY A 21 -10.23 -0.13 4.87
C GLY A 21 -9.29 -0.80 3.87
N VAL A 22 -8.11 -1.23 4.29
CA VAL A 22 -7.25 -2.06 3.46
C VAL A 22 -7.86 -3.45 3.31
N SER A 23 -8.09 -3.86 2.07
CA SER A 23 -8.62 -5.17 1.71
C SER A 23 -7.53 -6.04 1.11
N LEU A 24 -7.55 -7.34 1.42
CA LEU A 24 -6.63 -8.32 0.89
C LEU A 24 -7.41 -9.35 0.09
N GLN A 25 -6.95 -9.61 -1.15
CA GLN A 25 -7.54 -10.64 -2.00
C GLN A 25 -6.52 -11.21 -2.95
N TYR A 26 -6.53 -12.54 -3.09
CA TYR A 26 -5.79 -13.22 -4.15
C TYR A 26 -6.63 -13.23 -5.43
N PHE A 27 -6.03 -12.82 -6.53
CA PHE A 27 -6.65 -12.82 -7.86
C PHE A 27 -5.91 -13.73 -8.81
N ASN A 28 -6.66 -14.55 -9.53
CA ASN A 28 -6.17 -15.21 -10.74
C ASN A 28 -6.09 -14.19 -11.88
N ALA A 29 -5.26 -14.45 -12.87
CA ALA A 29 -5.09 -13.55 -14.01
C ALA A 29 -6.42 -13.25 -14.72
N ASN A 30 -7.28 -14.26 -14.88
CA ASN A 30 -8.58 -14.12 -15.54
C ASN A 30 -9.56 -13.20 -14.78
N GLU A 31 -9.49 -13.17 -13.47
CA GLU A 31 -10.33 -12.31 -12.64
C GLU A 31 -10.03 -10.83 -12.81
N LEU A 32 -8.82 -10.50 -13.24
CA LEU A 32 -8.37 -9.14 -13.49
C LEU A 32 -8.54 -8.69 -14.95
N THR A 33 -8.82 -9.61 -15.86
CA THR A 33 -9.03 -9.30 -17.27
C THR A 33 -10.40 -8.67 -17.48
N ARG A 34 -10.43 -7.53 -18.17
CA ARG A 34 -11.64 -6.77 -18.45
C ARG A 34 -12.02 -6.84 -19.94
N ILE A 35 -13.30 -6.69 -20.22
CA ILE A 35 -13.85 -6.78 -21.60
C ILE A 35 -13.10 -5.87 -22.59
N PRO A 36 -12.79 -4.60 -22.30
CA PRO A 36 -12.07 -3.74 -23.22
C PRO A 36 -10.71 -4.26 -23.67
N GLU A 37 -10.08 -5.13 -22.89
CA GLU A 37 -8.76 -5.70 -23.22
C GLU A 37 -8.80 -6.64 -24.41
N TYR A 38 -9.93 -7.32 -24.63
CA TYR A 38 -10.13 -8.18 -25.79
C TYR A 38 -10.11 -7.40 -27.10
N PHE A 39 -10.42 -6.11 -27.07
CA PHE A 39 -10.45 -5.24 -28.23
C PHE A 39 -9.16 -4.43 -28.41
N SER A 40 -8.53 -4.00 -27.29
CA SER A 40 -7.37 -3.13 -27.33
C SER A 40 -6.03 -3.88 -27.26
N GLY A 41 -6.04 -5.10 -26.74
CA GLY A 41 -4.83 -5.87 -26.45
C GLY A 41 -3.99 -5.31 -25.30
N LYS A 42 -4.51 -4.31 -24.57
CA LYS A 42 -3.82 -3.66 -23.44
C LYS A 42 -4.67 -3.78 -22.18
N GLU A 43 -4.00 -3.82 -21.02
CA GLU A 43 -4.68 -3.86 -19.74
C GLU A 43 -5.58 -2.64 -19.57
N TYR A 44 -6.85 -2.90 -19.22
CA TYR A 44 -7.82 -1.87 -18.87
C TYR A 44 -7.88 -1.73 -17.35
N THR A 45 -7.45 -0.59 -16.83
CA THR A 45 -7.35 -0.35 -15.39
C THR A 45 -8.55 0.42 -14.82
N GLY A 46 -9.33 1.11 -15.66
CA GLY A 46 -10.48 1.88 -15.22
C GLY A 46 -10.12 2.91 -14.14
N LYS A 47 -10.83 2.83 -13.01
CA LYS A 47 -10.60 3.72 -11.86
C LYS A 47 -9.52 3.21 -10.90
N MET A 48 -8.85 2.11 -11.21
CA MET A 48 -7.84 1.49 -10.38
C MET A 48 -6.43 1.84 -10.84
N VAL A 49 -5.52 1.87 -9.88
CA VAL A 49 -4.08 1.92 -10.11
C VAL A 49 -3.49 0.59 -9.65
N TYR A 50 -2.89 -0.16 -10.57
CA TYR A 50 -2.23 -1.42 -10.25
C TYR A 50 -0.73 -1.22 -10.18
N CYS A 51 -0.13 -1.60 -9.03
CA CYS A 51 1.31 -1.67 -8.85
C CYS A 51 1.66 -3.11 -8.48
N ARG A 52 2.51 -3.75 -9.27
CA ARG A 52 2.85 -5.16 -9.12
C ARG A 52 4.33 -5.36 -8.94
N THR A 53 4.70 -6.38 -8.18
CA THR A 53 6.12 -6.74 -7.98
C THR A 53 6.73 -7.42 -9.19
N ASN A 54 5.91 -8.06 -10.03
CA ASN A 54 6.31 -8.73 -11.27
C ASN A 54 5.34 -8.39 -12.40
N GLN A 55 5.65 -8.84 -13.62
CA GLN A 55 4.80 -8.60 -14.80
C GLN A 55 3.51 -9.44 -14.78
N GLU A 56 3.52 -10.56 -14.09
CA GLU A 56 2.34 -11.41 -13.95
C GLU A 56 1.25 -10.67 -13.18
N ARG A 57 -0.01 -10.93 -13.54
CA ARG A 57 -1.16 -10.32 -12.87
C ARG A 57 -1.63 -11.12 -11.67
N GLU A 58 -1.43 -12.43 -11.68
CA GLU A 58 -1.87 -13.31 -10.61
C GLU A 58 -1.05 -13.11 -9.34
N GLY A 59 -1.74 -12.96 -8.22
CA GLY A 59 -1.10 -12.80 -6.94
C GLY A 59 -2.01 -12.26 -5.84
N LEU A 60 -1.40 -11.91 -4.72
CA LEU A 60 -2.07 -11.30 -3.58
C LEU A 60 -2.05 -9.78 -3.69
N TYR A 61 -3.22 -9.17 -3.59
CA TYR A 61 -3.39 -7.72 -3.68
C TYR A 61 -3.86 -7.13 -2.37
N PHE A 62 -3.18 -6.05 -1.99
CA PHE A 62 -3.56 -5.14 -0.92
C PHE A 62 -4.17 -3.91 -1.57
N SER A 63 -5.45 -3.67 -1.33
CA SER A 63 -6.15 -2.55 -1.94
C SER A 63 -6.71 -1.58 -0.92
N PHE A 64 -6.74 -0.32 -1.27
CA PHE A 64 -7.34 0.74 -0.49
C PHE A 64 -7.83 1.88 -1.35
N SER A 65 -8.82 2.60 -0.83
CA SER A 65 -9.44 3.71 -1.53
C SER A 65 -8.58 4.97 -1.51
N LEU A 66 -8.67 5.74 -2.59
CA LEU A 66 -8.03 7.03 -2.76
C LEU A 66 -9.07 8.14 -2.61
N ASN A 67 -8.85 9.02 -1.65
CA ASN A 67 -9.47 10.35 -1.66
C ASN A 67 -8.52 11.36 -2.30
N GLN A 68 -8.95 12.61 -2.44
CA GLN A 68 -8.12 13.66 -3.04
C GLN A 68 -6.80 13.88 -2.29
N TYR A 69 -6.83 13.78 -0.96
CA TYR A 69 -5.65 13.92 -0.11
C TYR A 69 -4.62 12.81 -0.38
N PHE A 70 -5.05 11.55 -0.36
CA PHE A 70 -4.15 10.41 -0.62
C PHE A 70 -3.64 10.39 -2.05
N ARG A 71 -4.47 10.78 -3.03
CA ARG A 71 -4.04 10.89 -4.42
C ARG A 71 -2.84 11.83 -4.58
N LYS A 72 -2.89 13.00 -3.97
CA LYS A 72 -1.79 13.96 -3.99
C LYS A 72 -0.58 13.46 -3.20
N LEU A 73 -0.81 12.89 -2.02
CA LEU A 73 0.25 12.39 -1.15
C LEU A 73 1.05 11.28 -1.80
N LEU A 74 0.39 10.36 -2.48
CA LEU A 74 0.98 9.13 -2.99
C LEU A 74 1.56 9.26 -4.39
N THR A 75 1.17 10.27 -5.16
CA THR A 75 1.69 10.48 -6.52
C THR A 75 3.22 10.51 -6.52
N GLU A 76 3.82 9.68 -7.37
CA GLU A 76 5.28 9.55 -7.56
C GLU A 76 6.06 9.20 -6.29
N LYS A 77 5.41 8.61 -5.31
CA LYS A 77 6.04 8.16 -4.06
C LYS A 77 6.30 6.66 -4.05
N ASN A 78 7.18 6.25 -3.17
CA ASN A 78 7.44 4.85 -2.90
C ASN A 78 6.71 4.42 -1.64
N ILE A 79 5.94 3.36 -1.74
CA ILE A 79 5.26 2.70 -0.62
C ILE A 79 6.00 1.41 -0.29
N ILE A 80 6.15 1.14 1.00
CA ILE A 80 6.79 -0.08 1.48
C ILE A 80 5.71 -0.96 2.10
N LEU A 81 5.60 -2.18 1.59
CA LEU A 81 4.76 -3.22 2.14
C LEU A 81 5.65 -4.27 2.79
N SER A 82 5.46 -4.48 4.09
CA SER A 82 6.13 -5.52 4.86
C SER A 82 5.12 -6.60 5.19
N VAL A 83 5.48 -7.87 5.00
CA VAL A 83 4.57 -9.01 5.15
C VAL A 83 5.28 -10.16 5.86
N ILE A 84 4.56 -10.81 6.75
CA ILE A 84 4.91 -12.13 7.29
C ILE A 84 3.88 -13.12 6.76
N ARG A 85 4.34 -14.12 6.02
CA ARG A 85 3.43 -15.14 5.48
C ARG A 85 3.34 -16.38 6.37
N SER A 86 2.27 -17.13 6.22
CA SER A 86 2.06 -18.37 6.96
C SER A 86 3.21 -19.36 6.74
N GLY A 87 3.65 -19.99 7.82
CA GLY A 87 4.75 -20.97 7.79
C GLY A 87 6.15 -20.34 7.77
N ARG A 88 6.26 -19.02 7.87
CA ARG A 88 7.53 -18.29 7.92
C ARG A 88 7.54 -17.30 9.07
N THR A 89 8.73 -16.95 9.53
CA THR A 89 8.94 -15.94 10.60
C THR A 89 9.61 -14.69 10.07
N GLU A 90 10.18 -14.73 8.88
CA GLU A 90 10.90 -13.62 8.27
C GLU A 90 9.93 -12.54 7.78
N ILE A 91 10.34 -11.29 7.95
CA ILE A 91 9.66 -10.14 7.36
C ILE A 91 10.17 -9.97 5.93
N GLU A 92 9.26 -10.04 4.97
CA GLU A 92 9.55 -9.72 3.57
C GLU A 92 9.11 -8.29 3.30
N ARG A 93 9.97 -7.50 2.67
CA ARG A 93 9.69 -6.10 2.32
C ARG A 93 9.66 -5.92 0.81
N PHE A 94 8.61 -5.24 0.35
CA PHE A 94 8.42 -4.93 -1.05
C PHE A 94 8.23 -3.42 -1.19
N THR A 95 8.94 -2.80 -2.13
CA THR A 95 8.81 -1.38 -2.42
C THR A 95 8.05 -1.21 -3.73
N PHE A 96 6.98 -0.43 -3.69
CA PHE A 96 6.19 -0.08 -4.86
C PHE A 96 6.46 1.38 -5.23
N SER A 97 6.92 1.63 -6.44
CA SER A 97 7.04 2.97 -7.00
C SER A 97 5.73 3.36 -7.65
N LEU A 98 5.02 4.30 -7.03
CA LEU A 98 3.73 4.75 -7.53
C LEU A 98 3.92 5.73 -8.68
N PRO A 99 3.11 5.63 -9.74
CA PRO A 99 3.11 6.58 -10.85
C PRO A 99 2.44 7.90 -10.43
N VAL A 100 2.39 8.86 -11.35
CA VAL A 100 1.45 9.98 -11.23
C VAL A 100 0.04 9.41 -11.19
N ILE A 101 -0.68 9.71 -10.12
CA ILE A 101 -2.06 9.23 -9.95
C ILE A 101 -3.01 10.31 -10.49
N GLU A 102 -3.64 10.00 -11.62
CA GLU A 102 -4.56 10.91 -12.30
C GLU A 102 -5.87 11.10 -11.52
N GLU A 103 -6.52 12.23 -11.76
CA GLU A 103 -7.89 12.43 -11.31
C GLU A 103 -8.81 11.35 -11.90
N GLY A 104 -9.79 10.93 -11.14
CA GLY A 104 -10.66 9.81 -11.54
C GLY A 104 -10.19 8.45 -11.07
N LYS A 105 -8.94 8.30 -10.66
CA LYS A 105 -8.49 7.07 -9.98
C LYS A 105 -9.00 7.06 -8.55
N SER A 106 -9.65 5.98 -8.15
CA SER A 106 -10.34 5.86 -6.86
C SER A 106 -9.77 4.79 -5.94
N GLU A 107 -8.92 3.91 -6.45
CA GLU A 107 -8.42 2.76 -5.69
C GLU A 107 -7.02 2.36 -6.15
N ILE A 108 -6.19 1.98 -5.18
CA ILE A 108 -4.85 1.40 -5.43
C ILE A 108 -4.87 -0.08 -5.10
N PHE A 109 -4.20 -0.85 -5.96
CA PHE A 109 -3.91 -2.27 -5.76
C PHE A 109 -2.40 -2.47 -5.75
N LEU A 110 -1.87 -2.89 -4.60
CA LEU A 110 -0.48 -3.29 -4.45
C LEU A 110 -0.42 -4.81 -4.55
N GLY A 111 0.14 -5.31 -5.63
CA GLY A 111 0.16 -6.74 -5.94
C GLY A 111 1.50 -7.40 -5.70
N LEU A 112 1.53 -8.40 -4.84
CA LEU A 112 2.62 -9.37 -4.74
C LEU A 112 2.31 -10.47 -5.75
N THR A 113 2.98 -10.45 -6.89
CA THR A 113 2.60 -11.25 -8.05
C THR A 113 3.72 -12.19 -8.50
N GLY A 114 3.36 -13.17 -9.32
CA GLY A 114 4.30 -14.14 -9.85
C GLY A 114 5.06 -14.89 -8.76
N LYS A 115 6.37 -14.88 -8.82
CA LYS A 115 7.24 -15.57 -7.85
C LYS A 115 7.13 -15.04 -6.42
N ASP A 116 6.64 -13.83 -6.23
CA ASP A 116 6.53 -13.22 -4.90
C ASP A 116 5.30 -13.70 -4.13
N TRP A 117 4.30 -14.19 -4.83
CA TRP A 117 3.14 -14.84 -4.20
C TRP A 117 2.52 -15.86 -5.14
N THR A 118 2.89 -17.13 -4.97
CA THR A 118 2.64 -18.18 -5.97
C THR A 118 1.32 -18.93 -5.78
N SER A 119 0.64 -18.78 -4.65
CA SER A 119 -0.54 -19.58 -4.34
C SER A 119 -1.52 -18.85 -3.42
N ASN A 120 -2.81 -19.05 -3.67
CA ASN A 120 -3.87 -18.60 -2.78
C ASN A 120 -3.95 -19.36 -1.45
N LYS A 121 -3.21 -20.45 -1.33
CA LYS A 121 -3.14 -21.26 -0.09
C LYS A 121 -2.23 -20.63 0.96
N VAL A 122 -1.25 -19.83 0.53
CA VAL A 122 -0.38 -19.07 1.44
C VAL A 122 -1.13 -17.83 1.88
N LYS A 123 -1.23 -17.62 3.19
CA LYS A 123 -1.93 -16.47 3.77
C LYS A 123 -0.96 -15.49 4.41
N PRO A 124 -1.20 -14.19 4.30
CA PRO A 124 -0.47 -13.21 5.10
C PRO A 124 -0.94 -13.31 6.56
N ILE A 125 0.00 -13.47 7.49
CA ILE A 125 -0.30 -13.49 8.93
C ILE A 125 -0.33 -12.07 9.47
N ALA A 126 0.66 -11.28 9.10
CA ALA A 126 0.79 -9.89 9.51
C ALA A 126 1.36 -9.08 8.36
N TRP A 127 0.98 -7.82 8.30
CA TRP A 127 1.46 -6.90 7.27
C TRP A 127 1.45 -5.46 7.76
N GLN A 128 2.27 -4.64 7.12
CA GLN A 128 2.35 -3.21 7.36
C GLN A 128 2.58 -2.48 6.04
N ILE A 129 1.84 -1.41 5.83
CA ILE A 129 2.03 -0.47 4.72
C ILE A 129 2.56 0.83 5.31
N GLU A 130 3.67 1.33 4.77
CA GLU A 130 4.28 2.57 5.23
C GLU A 130 4.77 3.44 4.08
N LEU A 131 4.67 4.75 4.27
CA LEU A 131 5.23 5.77 3.41
C LEU A 131 6.08 6.69 4.27
N LYS A 132 7.34 6.87 3.86
CA LYS A 132 8.27 7.81 4.49
C LYS A 132 8.65 8.91 3.51
N ASN A 133 8.89 10.10 4.03
CA ASN A 133 9.44 11.19 3.22
C ASN A 133 10.96 11.03 3.04
N SER A 134 11.59 11.98 2.34
CA SER A 134 13.05 11.99 2.11
C SER A 134 13.88 12.08 3.39
N ASN A 135 13.29 12.55 4.49
CA ASN A 135 13.93 12.66 5.81
C ASN A 135 13.67 11.43 6.69
N GLU A 136 13.16 10.32 6.14
CA GLU A 136 12.79 9.09 6.85
C GLU A 136 11.63 9.27 7.86
N ASP A 137 10.91 10.39 7.80
CA ASP A 137 9.72 10.62 8.63
C ASP A 137 8.55 9.81 8.08
N LEU A 138 7.84 9.14 8.98
CA LEU A 138 6.66 8.37 8.64
C LEU A 138 5.49 9.31 8.32
N ILE A 139 5.02 9.27 7.06
CA ILE A 139 3.89 10.09 6.59
C ILE A 139 2.58 9.31 6.64
N LEU A 140 2.63 8.01 6.34
CA LEU A 140 1.48 7.13 6.24
C LEU A 140 1.82 5.79 6.86
N LEU A 141 0.88 5.24 7.63
CA LEU A 141 1.04 3.94 8.25
C LEU A 141 -0.31 3.22 8.30
N LYS A 142 -0.31 1.96 7.92
CA LYS A 142 -1.37 1.01 8.23
C LYS A 142 -0.78 -0.34 8.59
N LYS A 143 -1.24 -0.89 9.69
CA LYS A 143 -0.81 -2.21 10.19
C LYS A 143 -1.99 -3.14 10.28
N SER A 144 -1.74 -4.44 10.04
CA SER A 144 -2.68 -5.47 10.44
C SER A 144 -2.67 -5.63 11.96
N PHE A 145 -3.71 -6.25 12.49
CA PHE A 145 -3.85 -6.45 13.94
C PHE A 145 -2.64 -7.16 14.57
N LEU A 146 -2.14 -8.20 13.92
CA LEU A 146 -1.03 -9.00 14.47
C LEU A 146 0.35 -8.33 14.33
N TRP A 147 0.49 -7.30 13.53
CA TRP A 147 1.75 -6.57 13.40
C TRP A 147 2.11 -5.74 14.64
N SER A 148 1.14 -5.43 15.47
CA SER A 148 1.28 -4.44 16.55
C SER A 148 1.68 -5.03 17.90
N HIS A 149 1.99 -6.31 17.97
CA HIS A 149 2.38 -6.96 19.23
C HIS A 149 3.88 -7.06 19.34
N ASP A 150 4.47 -6.05 19.95
CA ASP A 150 5.79 -6.10 20.59
C ASP A 150 5.61 -6.47 22.05
#